data_6a88938605878f518e4be37d98e9681a
#
_entry.id   6a88938605878f518e4be37d98e9681a
#
_cell.length_a   1.000
_cell.length_b   1.000
_cell.length_c   1.000
_cell.angle_alpha   90.00
_cell.angle_beta   90.00
_cell.angle_gamma   90.00
#
_symmetry.space_group_name_H-M   'P 1'
#
loop_
_entity.id
_entity.type
_entity.pdbx_description
1 polymer ?
#
loop_
_entity_poly.entity_id
_entity_poly.type
_entity_poly.pdbx_seq_one_letter_code
_entity_poly.pdbx_strand_id
1 'polypeptide(L)'
;MVHQFKNNGYDIVLDVNSGAIHVVDDVTYDVIAMFEEHTPDEIVQQLKDQYPEAEIKEAIDEVEQLKQKEELFTEDVYKSHILDFKKRPTVVKALCLHIAHDCNLAGKYCFAEEGEYHGRRALMSYETGKQALDFLIANSGSRKNLEVDFFGGEPLMNFDVVKQLVAYGREQEKLHDKHFRFTLTTNGVLLNDEVMEFANKEMDNVVLSIDGRKEVHDRMRPFRKGAGSYDLIVPKFQKLAESRNQERYYVRGTFTHYNTDFSNDVLHLADLGFKQISVEPVVAQPSDDYALTEEDLPVLFAEYDKLAAEMVRRKKDGRGFNFFHFMIDLEGGPCVYKRLSGCGSGTEYLAVTPWGDLYPCHQFVGNEDFLMGNVWDGVKRTDIRDEFKCCNVYAKEKCSKCFARFYCSGGCAANSYNFHGSITDAYDLGCELQKKRIECAIMIKAAEAEN
;
A
#
# COMPACT_ATOMS: atom_id res chain seq x y z
N MET A 1 11.36 -9.59 19.89
CA MET A 1 9.87 -9.73 19.78
C MET A 1 9.59 -10.83 18.79
N VAL A 2 8.88 -11.85 19.22
CA VAL A 2 8.47 -12.99 18.38
C VAL A 2 6.96 -12.94 18.17
N HIS A 3 6.50 -13.23 16.95
CA HIS A 3 5.10 -13.36 16.58
C HIS A 3 4.84 -14.76 16.03
N GLN A 4 3.90 -15.46 16.64
CA GLN A 4 3.51 -16.82 16.26
C GLN A 4 2.08 -16.80 15.73
N PHE A 5 1.84 -17.50 14.64
CA PHE A 5 0.51 -17.66 14.06
C PHE A 5 0.37 -18.96 13.28
N LYS A 6 -0.88 -19.44 13.17
CA LYS A 6 -1.23 -20.59 12.34
C LYS A 6 -2.08 -20.13 11.16
N ASN A 7 -1.72 -20.55 9.96
CA ASN A 7 -2.46 -20.17 8.76
C ASN A 7 -2.37 -21.26 7.68
N ASN A 8 -3.53 -21.71 7.18
CA ASN A 8 -3.64 -22.69 6.09
C ASN A 8 -2.78 -23.96 6.30
N GLY A 9 -2.68 -24.45 7.54
CA GLY A 9 -1.95 -25.67 7.90
C GLY A 9 -0.46 -25.48 8.18
N TYR A 10 0.01 -24.23 8.21
CA TYR A 10 1.38 -23.88 8.59
C TYR A 10 1.42 -23.27 9.98
N ASP A 11 2.35 -23.73 10.80
CA ASP A 11 2.72 -23.14 12.08
C ASP A 11 3.95 -22.26 11.85
N ILE A 12 3.77 -20.96 11.95
CA ILE A 12 4.76 -19.97 11.52
C ILE A 12 5.19 -19.10 12.70
N VAL A 13 6.49 -18.87 12.77
CA VAL A 13 7.13 -18.01 13.77
C VAL A 13 7.94 -16.92 13.05
N LEU A 14 7.65 -15.67 13.37
CA LEU A 14 8.38 -14.49 12.87
C LEU A 14 9.17 -13.86 14.03
N ASP A 15 10.50 -13.78 13.91
CA ASP A 15 11.27 -12.85 14.72
C ASP A 15 11.21 -11.46 14.08
N VAL A 16 10.54 -10.54 14.77
CA VAL A 16 10.19 -9.21 14.21
C VAL A 16 11.42 -8.35 13.96
N ASN A 17 12.46 -8.50 14.77
CA ASN A 17 13.63 -7.62 14.71
C ASN A 17 14.65 -8.07 13.68
N SER A 18 14.92 -9.37 13.59
CA SER A 18 15.78 -9.94 12.53
C SER A 18 15.06 -10.07 11.19
N GLY A 19 13.73 -10.28 11.24
CA GLY A 19 12.92 -10.64 10.06
C GLY A 19 13.00 -12.12 9.69
N ALA A 20 13.64 -12.96 10.52
CA ALA A 20 13.70 -14.39 10.30
C ALA A 20 12.31 -15.02 10.46
N ILE A 21 12.00 -15.98 9.57
CA ILE A 21 10.73 -16.70 9.54
C ILE A 21 11.03 -18.19 9.58
N HIS A 22 10.37 -18.88 10.49
CA HIS A 22 10.49 -20.31 10.66
C HIS A 22 9.13 -20.97 10.49
N VAL A 23 9.08 -22.06 9.72
CA VAL A 23 7.96 -23.02 9.72
C VAL A 23 8.36 -24.12 10.66
N VAL A 24 7.54 -24.40 11.66
CA VAL A 24 7.86 -25.31 12.76
C VAL A 24 6.74 -26.33 12.94
N ASP A 25 7.04 -27.41 13.66
CA ASP A 25 6.02 -28.36 14.13
C ASP A 25 5.32 -27.86 15.40
N ASP A 26 4.25 -28.59 15.81
CA ASP A 26 3.45 -28.21 16.97
C ASP A 26 4.29 -28.15 18.27
N VAL A 27 5.21 -29.11 18.49
CA VAL A 27 6.03 -29.12 19.71
C VAL A 27 6.96 -27.93 19.78
N THR A 28 7.64 -27.60 18.69
CA THR A 28 8.52 -26.44 18.61
C THR A 28 7.74 -25.14 18.75
N TYR A 29 6.54 -25.08 18.15
CA TYR A 29 5.65 -23.93 18.28
C TYR A 29 5.27 -23.66 19.75
N ASP A 30 4.88 -24.69 20.49
CA ASP A 30 4.51 -24.59 21.91
C ASP A 30 5.74 -24.26 22.79
N VAL A 31 6.91 -24.86 22.49
CA VAL A 31 8.17 -24.53 23.18
C VAL A 31 8.53 -23.04 23.01
N ILE A 32 8.46 -22.51 21.80
CA ILE A 32 8.76 -21.09 21.53
C ILE A 32 7.85 -20.17 22.33
N ALA A 33 6.56 -20.50 22.46
CA ALA A 33 5.59 -19.72 23.23
C ALA A 33 5.98 -19.53 24.72
N MET A 34 6.76 -20.46 25.25
CA MET A 34 7.13 -20.51 26.68
C MET A 34 8.59 -20.14 26.95
N PHE A 35 9.42 -20.05 25.90
CA PHE A 35 10.88 -20.09 26.00
C PHE A 35 11.49 -18.92 26.77
N GLU A 36 10.93 -17.71 26.69
CA GLU A 36 11.47 -16.53 27.40
C GLU A 36 11.00 -16.44 28.87
N GLU A 37 9.92 -17.11 29.23
CA GLU A 37 9.28 -17.01 30.54
C GLU A 37 9.55 -18.20 31.47
N HIS A 38 10.00 -19.34 30.91
CA HIS A 38 10.20 -20.59 31.65
C HIS A 38 11.58 -21.20 31.42
N THR A 39 12.05 -21.92 32.44
CA THR A 39 13.27 -22.74 32.33
C THR A 39 13.01 -24.02 31.51
N PRO A 40 14.06 -24.63 30.91
CA PRO A 40 13.90 -25.88 30.16
C PRO A 40 13.15 -27.00 30.94
N ASP A 41 13.43 -27.14 32.22
CA ASP A 41 12.76 -28.15 33.05
C ASP A 41 11.26 -27.84 33.26
N GLU A 42 10.91 -26.57 33.43
CA GLU A 42 9.50 -26.13 33.52
C GLU A 42 8.75 -26.36 32.21
N ILE A 43 9.37 -26.06 31.05
CA ILE A 43 8.80 -26.33 29.73
C ILE A 43 8.50 -27.82 29.57
N VAL A 44 9.48 -28.70 29.88
CA VAL A 44 9.29 -30.15 29.85
C VAL A 44 8.13 -30.57 30.75
N GLN A 45 8.06 -30.08 32.00
CA GLN A 45 6.98 -30.43 32.93
C GLN A 45 5.60 -29.99 32.44
N GLN A 46 5.48 -28.89 31.74
CA GLN A 46 4.20 -28.37 31.23
C GLN A 46 3.72 -29.10 29.97
N LEU A 47 4.66 -29.53 29.12
CA LEU A 47 4.33 -30.13 27.82
C LEU A 47 4.37 -31.67 27.78
N LYS A 48 4.92 -32.34 28.80
CA LYS A 48 5.10 -33.82 28.85
C LYS A 48 3.82 -34.62 28.68
N ASP A 49 2.66 -34.06 29.00
CA ASP A 49 1.37 -34.75 28.85
C ASP A 49 0.84 -34.63 27.39
N GLN A 50 1.43 -33.79 26.58
CA GLN A 50 1.05 -33.58 25.18
C GLN A 50 2.08 -34.16 24.20
N TYR A 51 3.37 -34.10 24.54
CA TYR A 51 4.48 -34.54 23.69
C TYR A 51 5.47 -35.44 24.43
N PRO A 52 6.17 -36.33 23.72
CA PRO A 52 7.27 -37.09 24.30
C PRO A 52 8.37 -36.19 24.87
N GLU A 53 8.90 -36.48 26.05
CA GLU A 53 9.94 -35.63 26.69
C GLU A 53 11.18 -35.45 25.82
N ALA A 54 11.54 -36.47 25.00
CA ALA A 54 12.68 -36.36 24.08
C ALA A 54 12.45 -35.32 22.98
N GLU A 55 11.25 -35.24 22.41
CA GLU A 55 10.90 -34.25 21.37
C GLU A 55 10.86 -32.84 21.96
N ILE A 56 10.35 -32.66 23.19
CA ILE A 56 10.36 -31.36 23.87
C ILE A 56 11.81 -30.87 24.08
N LYS A 57 12.72 -31.77 24.52
CA LYS A 57 14.14 -31.41 24.72
C LYS A 57 14.85 -31.07 23.40
N GLU A 58 14.58 -31.81 22.34
CA GLU A 58 15.10 -31.55 21.00
C GLU A 58 14.64 -30.16 20.50
N ALA A 59 13.34 -29.86 20.65
CA ALA A 59 12.79 -28.56 20.30
C ALA A 59 13.41 -27.41 21.12
N ILE A 60 13.65 -27.59 22.40
CA ILE A 60 14.34 -26.61 23.27
C ILE A 60 15.76 -26.37 22.75
N ASP A 61 16.51 -27.43 22.42
CA ASP A 61 17.87 -27.32 21.90
C ASP A 61 17.91 -26.58 20.53
N GLU A 62 16.94 -26.85 19.64
CA GLU A 62 16.81 -26.15 18.36
C GLU A 62 16.51 -24.67 18.55
N VAL A 63 15.57 -24.32 19.44
CA VAL A 63 15.22 -22.93 19.75
C VAL A 63 16.43 -22.18 20.33
N GLU A 64 17.20 -22.82 21.22
CA GLU A 64 18.45 -22.23 21.75
C GLU A 64 19.48 -21.98 20.64
N GLN A 65 19.62 -22.87 19.67
CA GLN A 65 20.49 -22.68 18.51
C GLN A 65 20.05 -21.50 17.62
N LEU A 66 18.72 -21.35 17.37
CA LEU A 66 18.19 -20.22 16.62
C LEU A 66 18.46 -18.89 17.33
N LYS A 67 18.32 -18.89 18.67
CA LYS A 67 18.65 -17.73 19.50
C LYS A 67 20.14 -17.35 19.40
N GLN A 68 21.04 -18.35 19.48
CA GLN A 68 22.49 -18.13 19.35
C GLN A 68 22.90 -17.63 17.97
N LYS A 69 22.16 -17.97 16.92
CA LYS A 69 22.37 -17.48 15.54
C LYS A 69 21.76 -16.10 15.27
N GLU A 70 21.13 -15.50 16.27
CA GLU A 70 20.39 -14.23 16.12
C GLU A 70 19.23 -14.32 15.09
N GLU A 71 18.59 -15.49 15.00
CA GLU A 71 17.44 -15.75 14.13
C GLU A 71 16.11 -15.84 14.92
N LEU A 72 16.18 -15.83 16.27
CA LEU A 72 15.02 -15.84 17.17
C LEU A 72 15.33 -15.06 18.46
N PHE A 73 14.32 -14.38 19.03
CA PHE A 73 14.41 -13.57 20.25
C PHE A 73 15.45 -12.45 20.16
N THR A 74 15.58 -11.81 18.98
CA THR A 74 16.58 -10.78 18.71
C THR A 74 16.22 -9.42 19.31
N GLU A 75 17.23 -8.57 19.53
CA GLU A 75 17.06 -7.20 20.00
C GLU A 75 16.69 -6.25 18.87
N ASP A 76 16.00 -5.16 19.20
CA ASP A 76 15.62 -4.11 18.25
C ASP A 76 16.79 -3.13 18.03
N VAL A 77 17.56 -3.39 16.99
CA VAL A 77 18.69 -2.52 16.60
C VAL A 77 18.25 -1.24 15.87
N TYR A 78 17.03 -1.18 15.34
CA TYR A 78 16.55 -0.06 14.54
C TYR A 78 16.12 1.15 15.39
N LYS A 79 15.76 0.94 16.65
CA LYS A 79 15.32 1.99 17.56
C LYS A 79 16.34 3.11 17.74
N SER A 80 17.63 2.79 17.70
CA SER A 80 18.72 3.77 17.81
C SER A 80 18.81 4.72 16.61
N HIS A 81 18.31 4.32 15.43
CA HIS A 81 18.34 5.14 14.21
C HIS A 81 17.30 6.27 14.16
N ILE A 82 16.33 6.30 15.09
CA ILE A 82 15.25 7.31 15.12
C ILE A 82 15.79 8.74 15.27
N LEU A 83 16.85 8.91 16.03
CA LEU A 83 17.44 10.22 16.32
C LEU A 83 17.97 10.94 15.07
N ASP A 84 18.24 10.20 13.99
CA ASP A 84 18.76 10.75 12.75
C ASP A 84 17.67 11.23 11.79
N PHE A 85 16.40 10.87 11.99
CA PHE A 85 15.31 11.27 11.09
C PHE A 85 15.10 12.78 11.04
N LYS A 86 15.17 13.47 12.18
CA LYS A 86 15.06 14.94 12.25
C LYS A 86 16.17 15.64 11.49
N LYS A 87 17.37 15.05 11.47
CA LYS A 87 18.57 15.62 10.84
C LYS A 87 18.66 15.32 9.35
N ARG A 88 17.90 14.34 8.85
CA ARG A 88 17.97 13.93 7.45
C ARG A 88 17.51 15.07 6.53
N PRO A 89 18.28 15.42 5.48
CA PRO A 89 17.83 16.38 4.48
C PRO A 89 16.52 15.93 3.84
N THR A 90 15.57 16.85 3.69
CA THR A 90 14.33 16.58 2.98
C THR A 90 14.58 16.71 1.49
N VAL A 91 14.32 15.63 0.75
CA VAL A 91 14.47 15.55 -0.70
C VAL A 91 13.15 15.09 -1.28
N VAL A 92 12.51 15.91 -2.10
CA VAL A 92 11.27 15.54 -2.80
C VAL A 92 11.63 14.59 -3.93
N LYS A 93 11.01 13.41 -3.95
CA LYS A 93 11.23 12.38 -4.97
C LYS A 93 10.03 12.11 -5.85
N ALA A 94 8.84 12.47 -5.37
CA ALA A 94 7.59 12.14 -6.03
C ALA A 94 6.55 13.26 -5.90
N LEU A 95 5.79 13.49 -6.96
CA LEU A 95 4.61 14.37 -6.96
C LEU A 95 3.38 13.60 -7.46
N CYS A 96 2.26 13.81 -6.77
CA CYS A 96 0.94 13.48 -7.26
C CYS A 96 0.32 14.74 -7.87
N LEU A 97 0.26 14.80 -9.18
CA LEU A 97 -0.33 15.93 -9.90
C LEU A 97 -1.83 15.71 -10.08
N HIS A 98 -2.63 16.55 -9.46
CA HIS A 98 -4.07 16.56 -9.67
C HIS A 98 -4.37 17.27 -11.00
N ILE A 99 -4.30 16.49 -12.07
CA ILE A 99 -4.50 16.99 -13.45
C ILE A 99 -5.92 17.52 -13.67
N ALA A 100 -6.88 16.94 -12.97
CA ALA A 100 -8.27 17.37 -13.00
C ALA A 100 -8.91 17.28 -11.61
N HIS A 101 -9.50 18.37 -11.14
CA HIS A 101 -10.50 18.39 -10.09
C HIS A 101 -11.89 18.31 -10.73
N ASP A 102 -12.14 17.25 -11.48
CA ASP A 102 -13.41 16.85 -12.08
C ASP A 102 -13.36 15.37 -12.44
N CYS A 103 -14.50 14.70 -12.47
CA CYS A 103 -14.62 13.29 -12.82
C CYS A 103 -15.90 13.03 -13.62
N ASN A 104 -15.84 12.10 -14.54
CA ASN A 104 -16.97 11.65 -15.37
C ASN A 104 -17.79 10.52 -14.74
N LEU A 105 -17.38 10.00 -13.57
CA LEU A 105 -18.10 9.06 -12.72
C LEU A 105 -18.55 9.72 -11.41
N ALA A 106 -19.53 9.10 -10.73
CA ALA A 106 -20.01 9.48 -9.40
C ALA A 106 -19.70 8.36 -8.40
N GLY A 107 -18.42 8.22 -8.03
CA GLY A 107 -17.98 7.20 -7.09
C GLY A 107 -18.50 7.44 -5.68
N LYS A 108 -19.25 6.48 -5.10
CA LYS A 108 -19.93 6.66 -3.80
C LYS A 108 -18.96 6.76 -2.61
N TYR A 109 -17.86 6.05 -2.64
CA TYR A 109 -16.83 6.11 -1.60
C TYR A 109 -15.68 7.08 -1.94
N CYS A 110 -15.87 7.95 -2.94
CA CYS A 110 -14.83 8.83 -3.42
C CYS A 110 -14.51 9.91 -2.38
N PHE A 111 -13.35 9.82 -1.75
CA PHE A 111 -12.87 10.82 -0.79
C PHE A 111 -12.66 12.22 -1.42
N ALA A 112 -12.60 12.27 -2.74
CA ALA A 112 -12.45 13.50 -3.52
C ALA A 112 -13.78 14.14 -3.94
N GLU A 113 -14.93 13.70 -3.41
CA GLU A 113 -16.27 14.24 -3.73
C GLU A 113 -16.47 14.42 -5.25
N GLU A 114 -16.49 13.31 -5.97
CA GLU A 114 -16.56 13.28 -7.43
C GLU A 114 -15.41 14.04 -8.15
N GLY A 115 -14.29 14.20 -7.45
CA GLY A 115 -13.09 14.87 -7.95
C GLY A 115 -12.97 16.34 -7.58
N GLU A 116 -13.90 16.93 -6.82
CA GLU A 116 -13.88 18.36 -6.46
C GLU A 116 -12.97 18.68 -5.27
N TYR A 117 -12.60 17.69 -4.45
CA TYR A 117 -11.70 17.83 -3.30
C TYR A 117 -12.10 18.97 -2.34
N HIS A 118 -13.37 18.99 -1.92
CA HIS A 118 -13.97 20.02 -1.04
C HIS A 118 -13.89 21.45 -1.58
N GLY A 119 -13.68 21.60 -2.87
CA GLY A 119 -13.43 22.90 -3.49
C GLY A 119 -14.26 23.14 -4.74
N ARG A 120 -13.57 23.42 -5.81
CA ARG A 120 -14.17 23.75 -7.11
C ARG A 120 -13.57 22.88 -8.21
N ARG A 121 -14.37 22.65 -9.25
CA ARG A 121 -13.87 22.00 -10.47
C ARG A 121 -12.83 22.85 -11.16
N ALA A 122 -11.75 22.22 -11.58
CA ALA A 122 -10.68 22.82 -12.34
C ALA A 122 -9.90 21.77 -13.14
N LEU A 123 -9.29 22.19 -14.21
CA LEU A 123 -8.27 21.44 -14.94
C LEU A 123 -6.92 22.13 -14.72
N MET A 124 -5.87 21.36 -14.47
CA MET A 124 -4.52 21.90 -14.33
C MET A 124 -4.06 22.51 -15.66
N SER A 125 -3.51 23.74 -15.62
CA SER A 125 -2.89 24.33 -16.81
C SER A 125 -1.53 23.69 -17.08
N TYR A 126 -1.07 23.75 -18.32
CA TYR A 126 0.29 23.33 -18.68
C TYR A 126 1.34 24.09 -17.84
N GLU A 127 1.16 25.40 -17.64
CA GLU A 127 2.08 26.25 -16.88
C GLU A 127 2.20 25.79 -15.44
N THR A 128 1.08 25.45 -14.79
CA THR A 128 1.09 24.92 -13.41
C THR A 128 1.81 23.58 -13.35
N GLY A 129 1.47 22.65 -14.25
CA GLY A 129 2.12 21.36 -14.30
C GLY A 129 3.61 21.44 -14.61
N LYS A 130 4.00 22.32 -15.55
CA LYS A 130 5.41 22.60 -15.85
C LYS A 130 6.15 23.10 -14.61
N GLN A 131 5.59 24.08 -13.91
CA GLN A 131 6.19 24.61 -12.68
C GLN A 131 6.30 23.54 -11.59
N ALA A 132 5.34 22.60 -11.52
CA ALA A 132 5.43 21.49 -10.60
C ALA A 132 6.61 20.55 -10.92
N LEU A 133 6.87 20.25 -12.20
CA LEU A 133 8.05 19.48 -12.60
C LEU A 133 9.36 20.24 -12.32
N ASP A 134 9.41 21.53 -12.57
CA ASP A 134 10.57 22.38 -12.23
C ASP A 134 10.81 22.39 -10.70
N PHE A 135 9.74 22.51 -9.92
CA PHE A 135 9.80 22.40 -8.45
C PHE A 135 10.36 21.03 -8.01
N LEU A 136 9.91 19.92 -8.61
CA LEU A 136 10.40 18.58 -8.30
C LEU A 136 11.90 18.45 -8.59
N ILE A 137 12.35 18.91 -9.75
CA ILE A 137 13.77 18.90 -10.12
C ILE A 137 14.60 19.69 -9.10
N ALA A 138 14.17 20.93 -8.79
CA ALA A 138 14.89 21.82 -7.89
C ALA A 138 14.99 21.27 -6.45
N ASN A 139 14.00 20.50 -5.99
CA ASN A 139 13.93 19.95 -4.64
C ASN A 139 14.36 18.48 -4.52
N SER A 140 14.83 17.87 -5.62
CA SER A 140 15.20 16.45 -5.66
C SER A 140 16.65 16.17 -5.28
N GLY A 141 17.48 17.19 -5.09
CA GLY A 141 18.90 17.03 -4.75
C GLY A 141 19.63 16.15 -5.77
N SER A 142 20.45 15.24 -5.30
CA SER A 142 21.20 14.29 -6.14
C SER A 142 20.39 13.08 -6.64
N ARG A 143 19.10 12.98 -6.29
CA ARG A 143 18.25 11.85 -6.69
C ARG A 143 18.00 11.89 -8.21
N LYS A 144 18.29 10.78 -8.88
CA LYS A 144 18.13 10.67 -10.34
C LYS A 144 16.69 10.28 -10.72
N ASN A 145 16.14 9.25 -10.08
CA ASN A 145 14.79 8.77 -10.38
C ASN A 145 13.75 9.59 -9.63
N LEU A 146 12.84 10.21 -10.39
CA LEU A 146 11.74 11.04 -9.91
C LEU A 146 10.42 10.41 -10.34
N GLU A 147 9.42 10.41 -9.47
CA GLU A 147 8.12 9.81 -9.74
C GLU A 147 7.06 10.91 -9.89
N VAL A 148 6.20 10.78 -10.88
CA VAL A 148 5.09 11.69 -11.14
C VAL A 148 3.83 10.87 -11.42
N ASP A 149 2.86 11.01 -10.53
CA ASP A 149 1.55 10.37 -10.67
C ASP A 149 0.54 11.36 -11.24
N PHE A 150 0.01 11.09 -12.42
CA PHE A 150 -1.14 11.80 -12.97
C PHE A 150 -2.41 11.27 -12.33
N PHE A 151 -3.02 12.09 -11.50
CA PHE A 151 -4.11 11.76 -10.61
C PHE A 151 -5.20 12.84 -10.58
N GLY A 152 -6.08 12.80 -9.58
CA GLY A 152 -7.15 13.76 -9.33
C GLY A 152 -8.52 13.11 -9.35
N GLY A 153 -9.48 13.71 -10.02
CA GLY A 153 -10.78 13.09 -10.34
C GLY A 153 -10.61 12.05 -11.45
N GLU A 154 -10.58 12.51 -12.72
CA GLU A 154 -10.21 11.67 -13.87
C GLU A 154 -9.16 12.39 -14.74
N PRO A 155 -7.89 11.97 -14.71
CA PRO A 155 -6.81 12.65 -15.45
C PRO A 155 -7.01 12.70 -16.96
N LEU A 156 -7.68 11.70 -17.56
CA LEU A 156 -7.93 11.66 -19.00
C LEU A 156 -8.90 12.77 -19.47
N MET A 157 -9.61 13.45 -18.58
CA MET A 157 -10.37 14.66 -18.92
C MET A 157 -9.45 15.84 -19.32
N ASN A 158 -8.15 15.73 -19.00
CA ASN A 158 -7.14 16.75 -19.34
C ASN A 158 -5.91 16.10 -20.00
N PHE A 159 -6.14 15.14 -20.87
CA PHE A 159 -5.09 14.30 -21.46
C PHE A 159 -4.07 15.08 -22.29
N ASP A 160 -4.48 16.15 -22.95
CA ASP A 160 -3.56 17.00 -23.72
C ASP A 160 -2.48 17.63 -22.84
N VAL A 161 -2.83 18.06 -21.63
CA VAL A 161 -1.85 18.56 -20.66
C VAL A 161 -0.94 17.44 -20.16
N VAL A 162 -1.46 16.23 -19.94
CA VAL A 162 -0.63 15.05 -19.59
C VAL A 162 0.44 14.82 -20.67
N LYS A 163 0.06 14.81 -21.96
CA LYS A 163 1.00 14.64 -23.09
C LYS A 163 2.08 15.72 -23.09
N GLN A 164 1.69 16.99 -22.90
CA GLN A 164 2.61 18.13 -22.88
C GLN A 164 3.60 18.03 -21.70
N LEU A 165 3.12 17.66 -20.51
CA LEU A 165 3.96 17.52 -19.32
C LEU A 165 4.96 16.37 -19.45
N VAL A 166 4.55 15.24 -20.02
CA VAL A 166 5.46 14.12 -20.30
C VAL A 166 6.55 14.55 -21.29
N ALA A 167 6.17 15.21 -22.39
CA ALA A 167 7.14 15.73 -23.37
C ALA A 167 8.12 16.69 -22.71
N TYR A 168 7.64 17.63 -21.90
CA TYR A 168 8.48 18.55 -21.13
C TYR A 168 9.42 17.80 -20.18
N GLY A 169 8.90 16.84 -19.42
CA GLY A 169 9.72 16.01 -18.50
C GLY A 169 10.86 15.29 -19.23
N ARG A 170 10.59 14.69 -20.40
CA ARG A 170 11.61 14.02 -21.23
C ARG A 170 12.70 14.99 -21.75
N GLU A 171 12.36 16.25 -21.98
CA GLU A 171 13.35 17.29 -22.30
C GLU A 171 14.22 17.63 -21.09
N GLN A 172 13.58 17.81 -19.91
CA GLN A 172 14.28 18.17 -18.68
C GLN A 172 15.21 17.05 -18.16
N GLU A 173 14.89 15.78 -18.41
CA GLU A 173 15.76 14.63 -18.08
C GLU A 173 17.18 14.83 -18.64
N LYS A 174 17.28 15.31 -19.89
CA LYS A 174 18.54 15.51 -20.59
C LYS A 174 19.37 16.66 -20.02
N LEU A 175 18.69 17.66 -19.47
CA LEU A 175 19.32 18.88 -18.95
C LEU A 175 19.78 18.75 -17.49
N HIS A 176 19.14 17.89 -16.71
CA HIS A 176 19.31 17.83 -15.26
C HIS A 176 19.82 16.48 -14.71
N ASP A 177 20.21 15.53 -15.58
CA ASP A 177 20.60 14.17 -15.18
C ASP A 177 19.52 13.53 -14.28
N LYS A 178 18.24 13.64 -14.71
CA LYS A 178 17.07 13.06 -14.05
C LYS A 178 16.42 12.03 -14.95
N HIS A 179 15.61 11.17 -14.34
CA HIS A 179 14.77 10.20 -15.02
C HIS A 179 13.38 10.21 -14.38
N PHE A 180 12.37 10.61 -15.15
CA PHE A 180 10.99 10.62 -14.69
C PHE A 180 10.32 9.27 -14.93
N ARG A 181 9.70 8.75 -13.90
CA ARG A 181 8.82 7.59 -13.94
C ARG A 181 7.39 8.09 -13.81
N PHE A 182 6.65 8.00 -14.90
CA PHE A 182 5.27 8.48 -14.96
C PHE A 182 4.29 7.36 -14.67
N THR A 183 3.31 7.64 -13.82
CA THR A 183 2.15 6.77 -13.55
C THR A 183 0.88 7.48 -13.95
N LEU A 184 -0.07 6.77 -14.54
CA LEU A 184 -1.40 7.25 -14.87
C LEU A 184 -2.44 6.41 -14.11
N THR A 185 -3.29 7.06 -13.32
CA THR A 185 -4.45 6.42 -12.67
C THR A 185 -5.72 6.85 -13.41
N THR A 186 -6.53 5.88 -13.88
CA THR A 186 -7.75 6.20 -14.64
C THR A 186 -8.90 5.26 -14.30
N ASN A 187 -10.13 5.78 -14.36
CA ASN A 187 -11.35 4.98 -14.31
C ASN A 187 -11.68 4.29 -15.63
N GLY A 188 -10.92 4.54 -16.70
CA GLY A 188 -10.98 3.86 -17.99
C GLY A 188 -12.11 4.30 -18.93
N VAL A 189 -13.04 5.13 -18.51
CA VAL A 189 -14.16 5.56 -19.38
C VAL A 189 -13.64 6.21 -20.67
N LEU A 190 -12.62 7.08 -20.54
CA LEU A 190 -12.00 7.81 -21.66
C LEU A 190 -10.83 7.06 -22.31
N LEU A 191 -10.47 5.88 -21.81
CA LEU A 191 -9.40 5.07 -22.38
C LEU A 191 -9.77 4.62 -23.80
N ASN A 192 -8.93 4.98 -24.77
CA ASN A 192 -9.05 4.67 -26.19
C ASN A 192 -7.68 4.25 -26.75
N ASP A 193 -7.58 3.98 -28.04
CA ASP A 193 -6.36 3.49 -28.67
C ASP A 193 -5.21 4.51 -28.60
N GLU A 194 -5.48 5.82 -28.77
CA GLU A 194 -4.49 6.88 -28.63
C GLU A 194 -3.89 6.90 -27.21
N VAL A 195 -4.75 6.84 -26.19
CA VAL A 195 -4.31 6.82 -24.78
C VAL A 195 -3.51 5.56 -24.49
N MET A 196 -3.93 4.39 -25.00
CA MET A 196 -3.21 3.13 -24.79
C MET A 196 -1.84 3.15 -25.44
N GLU A 197 -1.71 3.63 -26.67
CA GLU A 197 -0.43 3.76 -27.37
C GLU A 197 0.51 4.71 -26.60
N PHE A 198 0.00 5.87 -26.21
CA PHE A 198 0.76 6.80 -25.40
C PHE A 198 1.20 6.21 -24.06
N ALA A 199 0.28 5.56 -23.33
CA ALA A 199 0.59 4.94 -22.04
C ALA A 199 1.62 3.81 -22.17
N ASN A 200 1.55 3.00 -23.21
CA ASN A 200 2.53 1.93 -23.45
C ASN A 200 3.93 2.48 -23.73
N LYS A 201 4.01 3.63 -24.37
CA LYS A 201 5.29 4.28 -24.69
C LYS A 201 5.89 5.04 -23.52
N GLU A 202 5.09 5.80 -22.80
CA GLU A 202 5.56 6.85 -21.89
C GLU A 202 5.33 6.54 -20.40
N MET A 203 4.34 5.69 -20.04
CA MET A 203 3.99 5.41 -18.65
C MET A 203 4.73 4.20 -18.13
N ASP A 204 5.46 4.37 -17.04
CA ASP A 204 6.10 3.27 -16.31
C ASP A 204 5.07 2.38 -15.62
N ASN A 205 3.95 2.94 -15.20
CA ASN A 205 2.84 2.20 -14.62
C ASN A 205 1.49 2.81 -15.02
N VAL A 206 0.45 1.96 -15.09
CA VAL A 206 -0.93 2.39 -15.29
C VAL A 206 -1.81 1.73 -14.25
N VAL A 207 -2.58 2.53 -13.52
CA VAL A 207 -3.55 2.05 -12.53
C VAL A 207 -4.96 2.16 -13.10
N LEU A 208 -5.65 1.03 -13.21
CA LEU A 208 -6.96 0.88 -13.80
C LEU A 208 -8.00 0.63 -12.71
N SER A 209 -8.90 1.57 -12.50
CA SER A 209 -9.83 1.54 -11.37
C SER A 209 -11.03 0.62 -11.64
N ILE A 210 -11.07 -0.55 -10.95
CA ILE A 210 -12.18 -1.52 -11.01
C ILE A 210 -12.29 -2.28 -9.69
N ASP A 211 -13.50 -2.41 -9.14
CA ASP A 211 -13.68 -2.95 -7.79
C ASP A 211 -13.86 -4.48 -7.74
N GLY A 212 -14.15 -5.12 -8.86
CA GLY A 212 -14.36 -6.57 -8.89
C GLY A 212 -15.51 -6.99 -9.81
N ARG A 213 -16.43 -7.81 -9.29
CA ARG A 213 -17.63 -8.26 -10.02
C ARG A 213 -18.49 -7.08 -10.46
N LYS A 214 -19.23 -7.27 -11.54
CA LYS A 214 -20.03 -6.21 -12.17
C LYS A 214 -20.97 -5.49 -11.20
N GLU A 215 -21.73 -6.25 -10.42
CA GLU A 215 -22.68 -5.71 -9.46
C GLU A 215 -22.02 -4.91 -8.33
N VAL A 216 -20.80 -5.30 -7.91
CA VAL A 216 -20.00 -4.58 -6.92
C VAL A 216 -19.49 -3.27 -7.52
N HIS A 217 -18.88 -3.34 -8.70
CA HIS A 217 -18.34 -2.19 -9.39
C HIS A 217 -19.41 -1.15 -9.74
N ASP A 218 -20.50 -1.59 -10.38
CA ASP A 218 -21.56 -0.69 -10.86
C ASP A 218 -22.33 -0.03 -9.70
N ARG A 219 -22.41 -0.69 -8.53
CA ARG A 219 -22.97 -0.09 -7.31
C ARG A 219 -22.16 1.10 -6.83
N MET A 220 -20.83 1.01 -6.86
CA MET A 220 -19.94 1.97 -6.22
C MET A 220 -19.34 3.00 -7.20
N ARG A 221 -19.28 2.68 -8.51
CA ARG A 221 -18.72 3.54 -9.57
C ARG A 221 -19.67 3.77 -10.74
N PRO A 222 -20.90 4.24 -10.49
CA PRO A 222 -21.83 4.56 -11.56
C PRO A 222 -21.44 5.83 -12.30
N PHE A 223 -21.96 5.99 -13.51
CA PHE A 223 -22.04 7.31 -14.15
C PHE A 223 -22.94 8.23 -13.35
N ARG A 224 -22.77 9.55 -13.50
CA ARG A 224 -23.61 10.57 -12.84
C ARG A 224 -25.12 10.37 -13.08
N LYS A 225 -25.51 9.73 -14.19
CA LYS A 225 -26.90 9.37 -14.51
C LYS A 225 -27.35 8.00 -13.98
N GLY A 226 -26.52 7.35 -13.16
CA GLY A 226 -26.83 6.10 -12.49
C GLY A 226 -26.56 4.83 -13.30
N ALA A 227 -26.16 4.90 -14.57
CA ALA A 227 -25.78 3.72 -15.35
C ALA A 227 -24.45 3.15 -14.83
N GLY A 228 -24.28 1.81 -14.89
CA GLY A 228 -23.02 1.14 -14.55
C GLY A 228 -21.93 1.41 -15.58
N SER A 229 -20.67 1.38 -15.15
CA SER A 229 -19.50 1.62 -16.01
C SER A 229 -18.73 0.34 -16.35
N TYR A 230 -18.99 -0.78 -15.69
CA TYR A 230 -18.27 -2.05 -15.81
C TYR A 230 -18.14 -2.57 -17.25
N ASP A 231 -19.26 -2.72 -17.96
CA ASP A 231 -19.28 -3.29 -19.31
C ASP A 231 -18.50 -2.44 -20.34
N LEU A 232 -18.39 -1.13 -20.07
CA LEU A 232 -17.63 -0.22 -20.92
C LEU A 232 -16.13 -0.36 -20.70
N ILE A 233 -15.68 -0.50 -19.43
CA ILE A 233 -14.27 -0.40 -19.09
C ILE A 233 -13.52 -1.74 -19.18
N VAL A 234 -14.16 -2.87 -18.84
CA VAL A 234 -13.51 -4.18 -18.80
C VAL A 234 -12.80 -4.55 -20.11
N PRO A 235 -13.44 -4.47 -21.28
CA PRO A 235 -12.75 -4.79 -22.54
C PRO A 235 -11.54 -3.90 -22.83
N LYS A 236 -11.63 -2.63 -22.43
CA LYS A 236 -10.52 -1.66 -22.57
C LYS A 236 -9.35 -2.02 -21.65
N PHE A 237 -9.63 -2.40 -20.40
CA PHE A 237 -8.63 -2.81 -19.44
C PHE A 237 -7.92 -4.09 -19.85
N GLN A 238 -8.66 -5.09 -20.34
CA GLN A 238 -8.08 -6.31 -20.88
C GLN A 238 -7.15 -6.00 -22.07
N LYS A 239 -7.59 -5.18 -23.02
CA LYS A 239 -6.76 -4.76 -24.15
C LYS A 239 -5.48 -4.05 -23.71
N LEU A 240 -5.54 -3.15 -22.73
CA LEU A 240 -4.36 -2.48 -22.20
C LEU A 240 -3.43 -3.46 -21.50
N ALA A 241 -3.94 -4.32 -20.61
CA ALA A 241 -3.14 -5.31 -19.90
C ALA A 241 -2.40 -6.26 -20.85
N GLU A 242 -3.08 -6.75 -21.90
CA GLU A 242 -2.49 -7.58 -22.94
C GLU A 242 -1.41 -6.83 -23.73
N SER A 243 -1.68 -5.59 -24.15
CA SER A 243 -0.72 -4.77 -24.88
C SER A 243 0.55 -4.43 -24.08
N ARG A 244 0.48 -4.55 -22.75
CA ARG A 244 1.60 -4.39 -21.81
C ARG A 244 2.24 -5.73 -21.39
N ASN A 245 1.88 -6.85 -22.04
CA ASN A 245 2.34 -8.20 -21.68
C ASN A 245 2.08 -8.54 -20.19
N GLN A 246 0.97 -8.09 -19.64
CA GLN A 246 0.57 -8.28 -18.24
C GLN A 246 1.54 -7.69 -17.20
N GLU A 247 2.33 -6.67 -17.57
CA GLU A 247 3.31 -6.01 -16.71
C GLU A 247 3.09 -4.50 -16.64
N ARG A 248 3.61 -3.88 -15.59
CA ARG A 248 3.62 -2.41 -15.38
C ARG A 248 2.21 -1.78 -15.44
N TYR A 249 1.23 -2.49 -14.90
CA TYR A 249 -0.11 -2.00 -14.62
C TYR A 249 -0.65 -2.65 -13.34
N TYR A 250 -1.70 -2.07 -12.78
CA TYR A 250 -2.55 -2.71 -11.78
C TYR A 250 -4.01 -2.43 -12.10
N VAL A 251 -4.86 -3.47 -11.98
CA VAL A 251 -6.28 -3.24 -11.74
C VAL A 251 -6.44 -3.00 -10.24
N ARG A 252 -7.03 -1.85 -9.87
CA ARG A 252 -7.15 -1.41 -8.47
C ARG A 252 -8.60 -1.16 -8.11
N GLY A 253 -9.06 -1.84 -7.08
CA GLY A 253 -10.42 -1.74 -6.56
C GLY A 253 -10.47 -1.49 -5.06
N THR A 254 -11.70 -1.29 -4.60
CA THR A 254 -12.02 -1.08 -3.19
C THR A 254 -13.18 -1.98 -2.80
N PHE A 255 -13.04 -2.72 -1.71
CA PHE A 255 -14.15 -3.46 -1.11
C PHE A 255 -14.73 -2.71 0.08
N THR A 256 -16.01 -2.96 0.35
CA THR A 256 -16.82 -2.24 1.34
C THR A 256 -17.59 -3.23 2.21
N HIS A 257 -18.37 -2.73 3.16
CA HIS A 257 -19.32 -3.55 3.92
C HIS A 257 -20.31 -4.32 3.02
N TYR A 258 -20.57 -3.83 1.81
CA TYR A 258 -21.48 -4.49 0.85
C TYR A 258 -20.91 -5.71 0.14
N ASN A 259 -19.59 -5.91 0.18
CA ASN A 259 -18.90 -7.03 -0.44
C ASN A 259 -17.74 -7.53 0.43
N THR A 260 -18.05 -7.89 1.67
CA THR A 260 -17.07 -8.48 2.59
C THR A 260 -16.48 -9.80 2.07
N ASP A 261 -17.15 -10.44 1.10
CA ASP A 261 -16.66 -11.60 0.33
C ASP A 261 -15.67 -11.21 -0.79
N PHE A 262 -14.86 -10.17 -0.56
CA PHE A 262 -13.97 -9.51 -1.54
C PHE A 262 -13.00 -10.44 -2.24
N SER A 263 -12.66 -11.59 -1.66
CA SER A 263 -11.81 -12.59 -2.33
C SER A 263 -12.44 -13.04 -3.66
N ASN A 264 -13.77 -13.10 -3.74
CA ASN A 264 -14.48 -13.42 -4.96
C ASN A 264 -14.30 -12.31 -6.03
N ASP A 265 -14.17 -11.06 -5.62
CA ASP A 265 -13.88 -9.94 -6.52
C ASP A 265 -12.46 -10.01 -7.08
N VAL A 266 -11.48 -10.31 -6.21
CA VAL A 266 -10.08 -10.53 -6.64
C VAL A 266 -9.98 -11.72 -7.61
N LEU A 267 -10.63 -12.84 -7.30
CA LEU A 267 -10.63 -14.03 -8.15
C LEU A 267 -11.35 -13.81 -9.46
N HIS A 268 -12.42 -13.03 -9.46
CA HIS A 268 -13.12 -12.60 -10.66
C HIS A 268 -12.19 -11.79 -11.60
N LEU A 269 -11.45 -10.83 -11.06
CA LEU A 269 -10.47 -10.07 -11.83
C LEU A 269 -9.36 -10.97 -12.39
N ALA A 270 -8.87 -11.94 -11.61
CA ALA A 270 -7.90 -12.92 -12.09
C ALA A 270 -8.48 -13.81 -13.21
N ASP A 271 -9.75 -14.21 -13.12
CA ASP A 271 -10.44 -15.03 -14.13
C ASP A 271 -10.74 -14.23 -15.42
N LEU A 272 -10.83 -12.90 -15.34
CA LEU A 272 -10.85 -12.00 -16.52
C LEU A 272 -9.48 -11.89 -17.22
N GLY A 273 -8.42 -12.52 -16.68
CA GLY A 273 -7.07 -12.55 -17.24
C GLY A 273 -6.11 -11.51 -16.68
N PHE A 274 -6.50 -10.69 -15.70
CA PHE A 274 -5.58 -9.74 -15.08
C PHE A 274 -4.57 -10.45 -14.19
N LYS A 275 -3.30 -10.08 -14.34
CA LYS A 275 -2.18 -10.65 -13.55
C LYS A 275 -1.68 -9.74 -12.43
N GLN A 276 -2.04 -8.46 -12.44
CA GLN A 276 -1.62 -7.47 -11.44
C GLN A 276 -2.87 -6.88 -10.79
N ILE A 277 -3.18 -7.30 -9.57
CA ILE A 277 -4.46 -7.00 -8.89
C ILE A 277 -4.17 -6.34 -7.53
N SER A 278 -4.90 -5.27 -7.24
CA SER A 278 -4.90 -4.58 -5.95
C SER A 278 -6.34 -4.27 -5.55
N VAL A 279 -6.84 -4.87 -4.47
CA VAL A 279 -8.17 -4.57 -3.93
C VAL A 279 -8.02 -4.23 -2.46
N GLU A 280 -8.40 -3.02 -2.09
CA GLU A 280 -8.19 -2.43 -0.77
C GLU A 280 -9.50 -2.32 0.02
N PRO A 281 -9.45 -2.33 1.37
CA PRO A 281 -10.61 -1.96 2.17
C PRO A 281 -10.95 -0.49 2.00
N VAL A 282 -12.23 -0.17 1.96
CA VAL A 282 -12.67 1.22 2.05
C VAL A 282 -12.24 1.83 3.38
N VAL A 283 -11.82 3.09 3.33
CA VAL A 283 -11.61 3.92 4.51
C VAL A 283 -12.70 4.97 4.51
N ALA A 284 -13.67 4.81 5.38
CA ALA A 284 -14.88 5.64 5.45
C ALA A 284 -15.26 5.89 6.90
N GLN A 285 -16.04 6.95 7.16
CA GLN A 285 -16.53 7.22 8.49
C GLN A 285 -17.55 6.14 8.90
N PRO A 286 -17.63 5.77 10.18
CA PRO A 286 -18.59 4.76 10.65
C PRO A 286 -20.08 5.12 10.38
N SER A 287 -20.36 6.37 10.06
CA SER A 287 -21.69 6.84 9.66
C SER A 287 -22.07 6.48 8.23
N ASP A 288 -21.10 6.12 7.40
CA ASP A 288 -21.34 5.75 6.01
C ASP A 288 -21.81 4.30 5.93
N ASP A 289 -22.90 4.04 5.19
CA ASP A 289 -23.55 2.73 5.11
C ASP A 289 -22.69 1.66 4.41
N TYR A 290 -21.63 2.06 3.70
CA TYR A 290 -20.65 1.18 3.07
C TYR A 290 -19.37 1.01 3.90
N ALA A 291 -19.25 1.70 5.05
CA ALA A 291 -18.05 1.62 5.90
C ALA A 291 -17.87 0.21 6.48
N LEU A 292 -16.62 -0.22 6.53
CA LEU A 292 -16.23 -1.43 7.25
C LEU A 292 -16.18 -1.13 8.76
N THR A 293 -16.58 -2.10 9.56
CA THR A 293 -16.59 -2.05 11.02
C THR A 293 -15.81 -3.21 11.63
N GLU A 294 -15.61 -3.20 12.94
CA GLU A 294 -14.98 -4.32 13.66
C GLU A 294 -15.80 -5.62 13.54
N GLU A 295 -17.13 -5.52 13.35
CA GLU A 295 -18.02 -6.66 13.14
C GLU A 295 -17.71 -7.42 11.84
N ASP A 296 -17.14 -6.76 10.85
CA ASP A 296 -16.74 -7.36 9.57
C ASP A 296 -15.43 -8.16 9.68
N LEU A 297 -14.59 -7.89 10.67
CA LEU A 297 -13.23 -8.45 10.78
C LEU A 297 -13.19 -9.98 10.70
N PRO A 298 -14.04 -10.75 11.39
CA PRO A 298 -13.98 -12.22 11.32
C PRO A 298 -14.19 -12.75 9.90
N VAL A 299 -15.13 -12.16 9.16
CA VAL A 299 -15.42 -12.53 7.77
C VAL A 299 -14.25 -12.14 6.87
N LEU A 300 -13.72 -10.93 7.03
CA LEU A 300 -12.59 -10.42 6.24
C LEU A 300 -11.32 -11.24 6.47
N PHE A 301 -11.06 -11.68 7.70
CA PHE A 301 -9.93 -12.55 8.00
C PHE A 301 -10.06 -13.91 7.29
N ALA A 302 -11.24 -14.51 7.34
CA ALA A 302 -11.50 -15.76 6.61
C ALA A 302 -11.35 -15.58 5.08
N GLU A 303 -11.78 -14.45 4.53
CA GLU A 303 -11.63 -14.15 3.10
C GLU A 303 -10.16 -13.92 2.70
N TYR A 304 -9.32 -13.31 3.55
CA TYR A 304 -7.88 -13.23 3.32
C TYR A 304 -7.22 -14.61 3.34
N ASP A 305 -7.57 -15.48 4.29
CA ASP A 305 -7.05 -16.86 4.37
C ASP A 305 -7.45 -17.68 3.12
N LYS A 306 -8.70 -17.59 2.72
CA LYS A 306 -9.23 -18.22 1.50
C LYS A 306 -8.50 -17.73 0.24
N LEU A 307 -8.29 -16.41 0.11
CA LEU A 307 -7.56 -15.84 -1.02
C LEU A 307 -6.11 -16.32 -1.06
N ALA A 308 -5.44 -16.36 0.08
CA ALA A 308 -4.06 -16.82 0.18
C ALA A 308 -3.92 -18.30 -0.22
N ALA A 309 -4.80 -19.19 0.29
CA ALA A 309 -4.84 -20.58 -0.10
C ALA A 309 -5.10 -20.76 -1.62
N GLU A 310 -6.05 -20.02 -2.16
CA GLU A 310 -6.37 -20.07 -3.58
C GLU A 310 -5.23 -19.56 -4.47
N MET A 311 -4.48 -18.56 -4.05
CA MET A 311 -3.30 -18.07 -4.77
C MET A 311 -2.20 -19.14 -4.84
N VAL A 312 -1.92 -19.84 -3.72
CA VAL A 312 -0.98 -20.96 -3.68
C VAL A 312 -1.43 -22.07 -4.65
N ARG A 313 -2.71 -22.45 -4.59
CA ARG A 313 -3.28 -23.45 -5.48
C ARG A 313 -3.16 -23.06 -6.96
N ARG A 314 -3.59 -21.82 -7.33
CA ARG A 314 -3.54 -21.33 -8.70
C ARG A 314 -2.11 -21.22 -9.23
N LYS A 315 -1.13 -20.91 -8.37
CA LYS A 315 0.28 -20.85 -8.77
C LYS A 315 0.77 -22.25 -9.17
N LYS A 316 0.46 -23.31 -8.40
CA LYS A 316 0.76 -24.70 -8.74
C LYS A 316 0.11 -25.13 -10.07
N ASP A 317 -1.08 -24.66 -10.36
CA ASP A 317 -1.83 -24.95 -11.60
C ASP A 317 -1.38 -24.11 -12.81
N GLY A 318 -0.35 -23.24 -12.68
CA GLY A 318 0.10 -22.34 -13.74
C GLY A 318 -0.85 -21.16 -14.03
N ARG A 319 -1.84 -20.91 -13.16
CA ARG A 319 -2.82 -19.82 -13.25
C ARG A 319 -2.55 -18.70 -12.25
N GLY A 320 -1.31 -18.56 -11.80
CA GLY A 320 -0.91 -17.56 -10.82
C GLY A 320 -1.17 -16.12 -11.26
N PHE A 321 -1.38 -15.26 -10.29
CA PHE A 321 -1.48 -13.81 -10.42
C PHE A 321 -0.83 -13.14 -9.19
N ASN A 322 -0.52 -11.85 -9.31
CA ASN A 322 0.00 -11.06 -8.21
C ASN A 322 -1.14 -10.31 -7.52
N PHE A 323 -1.25 -10.48 -6.21
CA PHE A 323 -2.09 -9.64 -5.36
C PHE A 323 -1.20 -8.68 -4.58
N PHE A 324 -1.29 -7.38 -4.89
CA PHE A 324 -0.37 -6.36 -4.39
C PHE A 324 -0.20 -6.39 -2.87
N HIS A 325 -1.29 -6.64 -2.14
CA HIS A 325 -1.28 -6.62 -0.67
C HIS A 325 -0.65 -7.87 -0.02
N PHE A 326 -0.34 -8.90 -0.80
CA PHE A 326 0.42 -10.07 -0.37
C PHE A 326 1.86 -10.10 -0.91
N MET A 327 2.26 -9.05 -1.64
CA MET A 327 3.65 -8.91 -2.09
C MET A 327 4.52 -8.44 -0.93
N ILE A 328 5.36 -9.32 -0.43
CA ILE A 328 6.30 -9.08 0.66
C ILE A 328 7.70 -9.48 0.21
N ASP A 329 8.70 -8.67 0.51
CA ASP A 329 10.11 -8.98 0.29
C ASP A 329 10.73 -9.43 1.63
N LEU A 330 11.03 -10.72 1.72
CA LEU A 330 11.64 -11.34 2.90
C LEU A 330 13.17 -11.41 2.83
N GLU A 331 13.77 -11.22 1.65
CA GLU A 331 15.23 -11.37 1.46
C GLU A 331 16.00 -10.06 1.68
N GLY A 332 15.47 -8.95 1.26
CA GLY A 332 16.16 -7.67 1.36
C GLY A 332 15.30 -6.54 1.90
N GLY A 333 14.05 -6.46 1.43
CA GLY A 333 13.10 -5.43 1.78
C GLY A 333 13.55 -4.00 1.45
N PRO A 334 12.73 -3.00 1.71
CA PRO A 334 13.10 -1.61 1.54
C PRO A 334 14.17 -1.20 2.55
N CYS A 335 14.89 -0.10 2.27
CA CYS A 335 15.86 0.45 3.22
C CYS A 335 15.21 0.77 4.57
N VAL A 336 15.99 0.75 5.65
CA VAL A 336 15.54 0.96 7.04
C VAL A 336 14.64 2.19 7.16
N TYR A 337 15.00 3.30 6.53
CA TYR A 337 14.18 4.51 6.55
C TYR A 337 12.76 4.28 6.04
N LYS A 338 12.59 3.62 4.89
CA LYS A 338 11.27 3.33 4.33
C LYS A 338 10.47 2.36 5.20
N ARG A 339 11.13 1.38 5.82
CA ARG A 339 10.50 0.48 6.80
C ARG A 339 9.94 1.21 8.01
N LEU A 340 10.60 2.29 8.44
CA LEU A 340 10.23 3.03 9.64
C LEU A 340 9.24 4.17 9.40
N SER A 341 9.26 4.82 8.22
CA SER A 341 8.50 6.05 7.95
C SER A 341 7.48 5.94 6.80
N GLY A 342 7.38 4.79 6.12
CA GLY A 342 6.36 4.54 5.11
C GLY A 342 6.55 5.30 3.79
N CYS A 343 5.44 5.84 3.24
CA CYS A 343 5.37 6.40 1.88
C CYS A 343 6.10 7.73 1.69
N GLY A 344 6.48 8.42 2.77
CA GLY A 344 7.15 9.72 2.72
C GLY A 344 6.22 10.90 2.45
N SER A 345 4.91 10.76 2.71
CA SER A 345 3.96 11.88 2.62
C SER A 345 4.44 13.09 3.44
N GLY A 346 4.21 14.29 2.92
CA GLY A 346 4.61 15.55 3.55
C GLY A 346 6.14 15.82 3.53
N THR A 347 6.96 14.87 3.09
CA THR A 347 8.42 14.98 3.05
C THR A 347 9.01 14.68 1.67
N GLU A 348 9.03 13.41 1.28
CA GLU A 348 9.56 12.96 0.00
C GLU A 348 8.50 12.89 -1.11
N TYR A 349 7.24 12.86 -0.74
CA TYR A 349 6.06 12.81 -1.61
C TYR A 349 5.11 13.95 -1.26
N LEU A 350 4.63 14.70 -2.27
CA LEU A 350 3.68 15.81 -2.14
C LEU A 350 2.60 15.70 -3.20
N ALA A 351 1.40 16.20 -2.89
CA ALA A 351 0.33 16.42 -3.88
C ALA A 351 0.32 17.86 -4.35
N VAL A 352 -0.01 18.08 -5.62
CA VAL A 352 -0.09 19.39 -6.27
C VAL A 352 -1.49 19.56 -6.85
N THR A 353 -2.20 20.61 -6.42
CA THR A 353 -3.53 20.95 -6.94
C THR A 353 -3.47 21.56 -8.35
N PRO A 354 -4.60 21.68 -9.08
CA PRO A 354 -4.64 22.40 -10.35
C PRO A 354 -4.17 23.86 -10.28
N TRP A 355 -4.17 24.45 -9.09
CA TRP A 355 -3.70 25.84 -8.83
C TRP A 355 -2.24 25.89 -8.37
N GLY A 356 -1.57 24.74 -8.22
CA GLY A 356 -0.17 24.67 -7.80
C GLY A 356 0.06 24.61 -6.29
N ASP A 357 -1.00 24.47 -5.48
CA ASP A 357 -0.87 24.34 -4.02
C ASP A 357 -0.28 22.99 -3.65
N LEU A 358 0.55 22.97 -2.60
CA LEU A 358 1.25 21.78 -2.10
C LEU A 358 0.60 21.25 -0.84
N TYR A 359 0.32 19.94 -0.82
CA TYR A 359 -0.21 19.21 0.33
C TYR A 359 0.66 17.97 0.63
N PRO A 360 0.61 17.43 1.86
CA PRO A 360 1.36 16.22 2.23
C PRO A 360 1.09 15.01 1.33
N CYS A 361 -0.16 14.78 0.95
CA CYS A 361 -0.58 13.80 -0.05
C CYS A 361 -1.98 14.15 -0.58
N HIS A 362 -2.45 13.38 -1.57
CA HIS A 362 -3.75 13.58 -2.20
C HIS A 362 -4.95 13.54 -1.23
N GLN A 363 -4.84 12.80 -0.11
CA GLN A 363 -5.91 12.71 0.88
C GLN A 363 -6.04 13.94 1.79
N PHE A 364 -5.02 14.80 1.85
CA PHE A 364 -5.06 16.05 2.60
C PHE A 364 -5.46 17.26 1.74
N VAL A 365 -5.59 17.08 0.43
CA VAL A 365 -5.99 18.16 -0.48
C VAL A 365 -7.38 18.67 -0.12
N GLY A 366 -7.49 20.00 0.02
CA GLY A 366 -8.71 20.67 0.46
C GLY A 366 -8.78 20.93 1.97
N ASN A 367 -7.92 20.34 2.77
CA ASN A 367 -7.79 20.68 4.19
C ASN A 367 -6.76 21.80 4.36
N GLU A 368 -7.23 23.03 4.64
CA GLU A 368 -6.36 24.22 4.75
C GLU A 368 -5.30 24.12 5.84
N ASP A 369 -5.53 23.34 6.90
CA ASP A 369 -4.56 23.10 7.97
C ASP A 369 -3.29 22.43 7.45
N PHE A 370 -3.39 21.69 6.36
CA PHE A 370 -2.29 20.97 5.71
C PHE A 370 -1.78 21.62 4.42
N LEU A 371 -2.19 22.84 4.11
CA LEU A 371 -1.64 23.60 3.00
C LEU A 371 -0.18 23.97 3.30
N MET A 372 0.77 23.39 2.56
CA MET A 372 2.22 23.52 2.83
C MET A 372 2.88 24.67 2.10
N GLY A 373 2.26 25.23 1.08
CA GLY A 373 2.79 26.25 0.20
C GLY A 373 2.33 26.02 -1.24
N ASN A 374 3.14 26.43 -2.23
CA ASN A 374 2.83 26.25 -3.64
C ASN A 374 4.10 25.99 -4.47
N VAL A 375 3.92 25.59 -5.73
CA VAL A 375 5.03 25.19 -6.61
C VAL A 375 5.93 26.36 -7.04
N TRP A 376 5.48 27.62 -6.91
CA TRP A 376 6.28 28.82 -7.24
C TRP A 376 7.15 29.27 -6.07
N ASP A 377 6.56 29.31 -4.88
CA ASP A 377 7.20 29.79 -3.64
C ASP A 377 7.86 28.69 -2.83
N GLY A 378 7.56 27.43 -3.14
CA GLY A 378 8.02 26.25 -2.42
C GLY A 378 7.24 25.97 -1.13
N VAL A 379 7.75 25.05 -0.34
CA VAL A 379 7.19 24.69 0.97
C VAL A 379 7.44 25.80 1.97
N LYS A 380 6.38 26.40 2.50
CA LYS A 380 6.42 27.46 3.53
C LYS A 380 6.16 26.92 4.93
N ARG A 381 5.23 25.97 5.06
CA ARG A 381 4.86 25.34 6.34
C ARG A 381 5.83 24.19 6.65
N THR A 382 7.03 24.58 7.10
CA THR A 382 8.06 23.61 7.52
C THR A 382 7.70 22.89 8.81
N ASP A 383 6.83 23.46 9.63
CA ASP A 383 6.23 22.83 10.80
C ASP A 383 5.47 21.55 10.44
N ILE A 384 4.60 21.59 9.41
CA ILE A 384 3.90 20.41 8.90
C ILE A 384 4.90 19.37 8.38
N ARG A 385 5.85 19.80 7.53
CA ARG A 385 6.90 18.90 7.02
C ARG A 385 7.68 18.21 8.16
N ASP A 386 8.03 18.95 9.20
CA ASP A 386 8.81 18.43 10.31
C ASP A 386 7.97 17.47 11.19
N GLU A 387 6.67 17.68 11.31
CA GLU A 387 5.73 16.75 11.95
C GLU A 387 5.68 15.43 11.18
N PHE A 388 5.46 15.46 9.85
CA PHE A 388 5.47 14.26 9.01
C PHE A 388 6.82 13.55 9.02
N LYS A 389 7.92 14.27 9.06
CA LYS A 389 9.27 13.73 9.15
C LYS A 389 9.52 12.96 10.45
N CYS A 390 8.88 13.38 11.53
CA CYS A 390 8.95 12.69 12.81
C CYS A 390 7.97 11.54 12.95
N CYS A 391 7.00 11.42 12.03
CA CYS A 391 6.01 10.34 12.03
C CYS A 391 6.66 9.03 11.56
N ASN A 392 6.93 8.13 12.51
CA ASN A 392 7.55 6.83 12.27
C ASN A 392 6.98 5.78 13.22
N VAL A 393 7.32 4.50 13.01
CA VAL A 393 6.78 3.38 13.80
C VAL A 393 7.06 3.47 15.31
N TYR A 394 8.11 4.15 15.73
CA TYR A 394 8.42 4.31 17.15
C TYR A 394 7.79 5.56 17.78
N ALA A 395 7.41 6.53 16.94
CA ALA A 395 6.64 7.69 17.39
C ALA A 395 5.18 7.35 17.68
N LYS A 396 4.71 6.23 17.15
CA LYS A 396 3.35 5.70 17.33
C LYS A 396 3.35 4.60 18.38
N GLU A 397 2.68 4.82 19.53
CA GLU A 397 2.72 3.87 20.64
C GLU A 397 2.28 2.47 20.22
N LYS A 398 1.14 2.33 19.50
CA LYS A 398 0.63 1.05 19.00
C LYS A 398 1.62 0.36 18.06
N CYS A 399 2.26 1.13 17.17
CA CYS A 399 3.20 0.57 16.19
C CYS A 399 4.49 0.08 16.83
N SER A 400 4.99 0.74 17.89
CA SER A 400 6.22 0.36 18.56
C SER A 400 6.18 -1.05 19.19
N LYS A 401 4.97 -1.53 19.47
CA LYS A 401 4.68 -2.86 20.07
C LYS A 401 4.08 -3.85 19.05
N CYS A 402 3.98 -3.48 17.77
CA CYS A 402 3.32 -4.26 16.74
C CYS A 402 4.32 -5.15 15.99
N PHE A 403 3.98 -6.43 15.78
CA PHE A 403 4.81 -7.34 14.99
C PHE A 403 4.92 -6.91 13.51
N ALA A 404 3.88 -6.28 13.00
CA ALA A 404 3.80 -5.84 11.59
C ALA A 404 4.60 -4.57 11.29
N ARG A 405 5.23 -3.92 12.29
CA ARG A 405 5.78 -2.55 12.17
C ARG A 405 6.75 -2.34 11.01
N PHE A 406 7.62 -3.30 10.74
CA PHE A 406 8.63 -3.19 9.68
C PHE A 406 8.12 -3.55 8.28
N TYR A 407 6.94 -4.13 8.18
CA TYR A 407 6.23 -4.42 6.93
C TYR A 407 5.16 -3.37 6.62
N CYS A 408 4.44 -2.91 7.65
CA CYS A 408 3.40 -1.88 7.57
C CYS A 408 3.97 -0.46 7.50
N SER A 409 5.14 -0.22 8.11
CA SER A 409 5.81 1.09 8.18
C SER A 409 4.99 2.19 8.86
N GLY A 410 4.09 1.82 9.80
CA GLY A 410 3.29 2.76 10.58
C GLY A 410 1.94 3.16 9.97
N GLY A 411 1.52 2.51 8.89
CA GLY A 411 0.22 2.76 8.24
C GLY A 411 0.13 4.10 7.51
N CYS A 412 -1.08 4.54 7.23
CA CYS A 412 -1.38 5.77 6.51
C CYS A 412 -1.59 6.95 7.48
N ALA A 413 -0.82 8.03 7.31
CA ALA A 413 -0.92 9.23 8.12
C ALA A 413 -2.28 9.92 7.95
N ALA A 414 -2.84 9.93 6.73
CA ALA A 414 -4.15 10.51 6.48
C ALA A 414 -5.27 9.73 7.16
N ASN A 415 -5.23 8.38 7.09
CA ASN A 415 -6.21 7.56 7.78
C ASN A 415 -6.13 7.77 9.31
N SER A 416 -4.91 7.83 9.86
CA SER A 416 -4.70 8.14 11.26
C SER A 416 -5.33 9.49 11.65
N TYR A 417 -5.06 10.53 10.88
CA TYR A 417 -5.61 11.87 11.12
C TYR A 417 -7.13 11.90 11.01
N ASN A 418 -7.71 11.25 9.99
CA ASN A 418 -9.15 11.27 9.75
C ASN A 418 -9.96 10.59 10.87
N PHE A 419 -9.36 9.62 11.58
CA PHE A 419 -10.02 8.89 12.66
C PHE A 419 -9.67 9.37 14.07
N HIS A 420 -8.48 9.94 14.25
CA HIS A 420 -7.95 10.29 15.57
C HIS A 420 -7.53 11.77 15.70
N GLY A 421 -7.60 12.55 14.63
CA GLY A 421 -7.14 13.95 14.63
C GLY A 421 -5.63 14.13 14.74
N SER A 422 -4.85 13.05 14.58
CA SER A 422 -3.39 13.06 14.68
C SER A 422 -2.76 12.11 13.67
N ILE A 423 -1.67 12.50 13.02
CA ILE A 423 -0.91 11.63 12.13
C ILE A 423 -0.04 10.61 12.89
N THR A 424 0.17 10.81 14.19
CA THR A 424 0.99 9.95 15.06
C THR A 424 0.20 8.87 15.78
N ASP A 425 -1.09 8.74 15.50
CA ASP A 425 -1.90 7.59 15.92
C ASP A 425 -1.95 6.52 14.84
N ALA A 426 -2.81 5.53 14.97
CA ALA A 426 -3.00 4.44 14.02
C ALA A 426 -4.49 4.15 13.81
N TYR A 427 -4.92 3.99 12.56
CA TYR A 427 -6.28 3.58 12.22
C TYR A 427 -6.50 2.11 12.57
N ASP A 428 -7.24 1.83 13.65
CA ASP A 428 -7.33 0.52 14.29
C ASP A 428 -7.83 -0.59 13.35
N LEU A 429 -8.94 -0.41 12.67
CA LEU A 429 -9.46 -1.39 11.71
C LEU A 429 -8.44 -1.71 10.61
N GLY A 430 -7.77 -0.68 10.09
CA GLY A 430 -6.70 -0.84 9.11
C GLY A 430 -5.50 -1.61 9.65
N CYS A 431 -5.19 -1.45 10.95
CA CYS A 431 -4.12 -2.21 11.61
C CYS A 431 -4.43 -3.70 11.64
N GLU A 432 -5.64 -4.09 12.02
CA GLU A 432 -6.04 -5.50 12.09
C GLU A 432 -6.02 -6.16 10.70
N LEU A 433 -6.55 -5.49 9.69
CA LEU A 433 -6.50 -5.97 8.31
C LEU A 433 -5.06 -6.09 7.78
N GLN A 434 -4.19 -5.13 8.11
CA GLN A 434 -2.79 -5.16 7.68
C GLN A 434 -1.99 -6.28 8.36
N LYS A 435 -2.21 -6.55 9.63
CA LYS A 435 -1.63 -7.71 10.34
C LYS A 435 -1.99 -9.01 9.64
N LYS A 436 -3.29 -9.20 9.34
CA LYS A 436 -3.78 -10.39 8.64
C LYS A 436 -3.18 -10.57 7.24
N ARG A 437 -3.05 -9.47 6.48
CA ARG A 437 -2.39 -9.48 5.16
C ARG A 437 -0.94 -9.95 5.25
N ILE A 438 -0.20 -9.50 6.26
CA ILE A 438 1.20 -9.88 6.46
C ILE A 438 1.30 -11.37 6.81
N GLU A 439 0.46 -11.88 7.70
CA GLU A 439 0.39 -13.32 8.00
C GLU A 439 0.12 -14.16 6.75
N CYS A 440 -0.86 -13.76 5.93
CA CYS A 440 -1.16 -14.42 4.66
C CYS A 440 0.02 -14.36 3.67
N ALA A 441 0.68 -13.21 3.56
CA ALA A 441 1.84 -13.04 2.68
C ALA A 441 3.01 -13.95 3.10
N ILE A 442 3.27 -14.05 4.40
CA ILE A 442 4.30 -14.95 4.95
C ILE A 442 3.93 -16.41 4.68
N MET A 443 2.68 -16.81 4.92
CA MET A 443 2.19 -18.17 4.65
C MET A 443 2.37 -18.55 3.17
N ILE A 444 2.04 -17.65 2.23
CA ILE A 444 2.25 -17.91 0.80
C ILE A 444 3.73 -18.17 0.51
N LYS A 445 4.65 -17.38 1.10
CA LYS A 445 6.10 -17.59 0.93
C LYS A 445 6.57 -18.90 1.53
N ALA A 446 6.07 -19.29 2.71
CA ALA A 446 6.33 -20.59 3.31
C ALA A 446 5.90 -21.73 2.39
N ALA A 447 4.67 -21.69 1.88
CA ALA A 447 4.14 -22.68 0.94
C ALA A 447 4.89 -22.73 -0.41
N GLU A 448 5.49 -21.61 -0.85
CA GLU A 448 6.32 -21.57 -2.05
C GLU A 448 7.72 -22.16 -1.83
N ALA A 449 8.28 -22.05 -0.63
CA ALA A 449 9.59 -22.58 -0.29
C ALA A 449 9.62 -24.12 -0.18
N GLU A 450 8.48 -24.76 0.11
CA GLU A 450 8.35 -26.23 0.17
C GLU A 450 8.21 -26.92 -1.20
N ASN A 451 8.03 -26.17 -2.29
CA ASN A 451 7.84 -26.67 -3.66
C ASN A 451 9.03 -26.31 -4.57
#